data_c937ec57f00030bc8ec070e76b77e204
#
_entry.id   c937ec57f00030bc8ec070e76b77e204
#
_cell.length_a   1.000
_cell.length_b   1.000
_cell.length_c   1.000
_cell.angle_alpha   90.00
_cell.angle_beta   90.00
_cell.angle_gamma   90.00
#
_symmetry.space_group_name_H-M   'P 1'
#
loop_
_entity.id
_entity.type
_entity.pdbx_description
1 polymer ?
#
loop_
_entity_poly.entity_id
_entity_poly.type
_entity_poly.pdbx_seq_one_letter_code
_entity_poly.pdbx_strand_id
1 'polypeptide(L)'
;MAAPSSRHLRVLWTRLFLLSATCITGLIVARRRKLRRFHLHILNDKLADCGRFFALDIGGTLAKMVYFQSVDGAAAAQRQQMKRQRKRGDDMTLDNERTRVEGSLPLIDDCLMSLCKTDDVQRDERLQMLVPELGGTLHFISFPTAKMHEMTDFVRCHFFHRYIKKIACTGGGAFKFSPLFESRLGIELQRADEMDALIQGLNFVLRYAPDECYTFVNVVPDTCGLGSAPKTILPKPNKHELYPFLLVNIGSGVSILKVTGESEYERVSGTSLGGGTFLGLCRALSKLRTFDEAMDASVEGDSTVVDMTVGDIYGAAGYERFQLKPDTVASSFGKAGARRLPQAPRPADLARSLLFMITQNLGQLAFLNARRVETKQIYFSGNFLRHNELACRQLAYAIGFWSKGEMQAQFFHHEGFFGALGTFLQRYHSLSKSHVVHVEQQEVDDKAKVDVRRMGQGARDDGASVRR
;
A
#
# COMPACT_ATOMS: atom_id res chain seq x y z
N MET A 1 -27.19 -59.97 18.05
CA MET A 1 -27.21 -58.80 17.14
C MET A 1 -26.14 -59.00 16.09
N ALA A 2 -26.56 -59.30 14.86
CA ALA A 2 -25.64 -59.63 13.77
C ALA A 2 -25.08 -58.31 13.15
N ALA A 3 -23.75 -58.24 12.94
CA ALA A 3 -23.08 -57.15 12.31
C ALA A 3 -23.53 -57.04 10.83
N PRO A 4 -23.74 -55.82 10.28
CA PRO A 4 -24.14 -55.65 8.89
C PRO A 4 -23.04 -56.14 7.94
N SER A 5 -23.41 -56.94 6.94
CA SER A 5 -22.51 -57.56 6.01
C SER A 5 -21.73 -56.50 5.20
N SER A 6 -20.46 -56.76 4.89
CA SER A 6 -19.56 -55.86 4.13
C SER A 6 -20.10 -55.37 2.77
N ARG A 7 -21.11 -56.08 2.23
CA ARG A 7 -21.83 -55.64 1.01
C ARG A 7 -22.75 -54.43 1.24
N HIS A 8 -23.43 -54.34 2.38
CA HIS A 8 -24.31 -53.23 2.71
C HIS A 8 -23.53 -51.92 2.96
N LEU A 9 -22.38 -52.02 3.61
CA LEU A 9 -21.50 -50.90 3.82
C LEU A 9 -20.92 -50.34 2.49
N ARG A 10 -20.52 -51.20 1.58
CA ARG A 10 -20.04 -50.75 0.24
C ARG A 10 -21.12 -50.04 -0.57
N VAL A 11 -22.33 -50.51 -0.56
CA VAL A 11 -23.46 -49.87 -1.26
C VAL A 11 -23.81 -48.52 -0.63
N LEU A 12 -23.71 -48.41 0.72
CA LEU A 12 -23.93 -47.13 1.42
C LEU A 12 -22.83 -46.10 1.08
N TRP A 13 -21.58 -46.54 1.07
CA TRP A 13 -20.45 -45.68 0.71
C TRP A 13 -20.46 -45.22 -0.74
N THR A 14 -20.86 -46.10 -1.68
CA THR A 14 -21.02 -45.72 -3.10
C THR A 14 -22.16 -44.74 -3.30
N ARG A 15 -23.29 -44.90 -2.57
CA ARG A 15 -24.43 -43.94 -2.63
C ARG A 15 -24.07 -42.59 -1.99
N LEU A 16 -23.32 -42.55 -0.89
CA LEU A 16 -22.82 -41.32 -0.27
C LEU A 16 -21.83 -40.62 -1.21
N PHE A 17 -20.95 -41.38 -1.86
CA PHE A 17 -19.97 -40.81 -2.80
C PHE A 17 -20.65 -40.24 -4.04
N LEU A 18 -21.66 -40.93 -4.60
CA LEU A 18 -22.46 -40.42 -5.72
C LEU A 18 -23.30 -39.18 -5.33
N LEU A 19 -23.87 -39.14 -4.13
CA LEU A 19 -24.59 -37.97 -3.61
C LEU A 19 -23.67 -36.77 -3.38
N SER A 20 -22.47 -37.00 -2.84
CA SER A 20 -21.49 -35.93 -2.67
C SER A 20 -20.97 -35.42 -4.00
N ALA A 21 -20.71 -36.30 -4.97
CA ALA A 21 -20.27 -35.95 -6.31
C ALA A 21 -21.35 -35.17 -7.09
N THR A 22 -22.63 -35.54 -6.96
CA THR A 22 -23.75 -34.80 -7.55
C THR A 22 -24.01 -33.46 -6.88
N CYS A 23 -23.84 -33.32 -5.55
CA CYS A 23 -23.86 -32.03 -4.86
C CYS A 23 -22.70 -31.13 -5.29
N ILE A 24 -21.49 -31.66 -5.40
CA ILE A 24 -20.32 -30.89 -5.84
C ILE A 24 -20.48 -30.46 -7.29
N THR A 25 -20.92 -31.35 -8.19
CA THR A 25 -21.22 -30.99 -9.59
C THR A 25 -22.39 -29.99 -9.67
N GLY A 26 -23.43 -30.14 -8.88
CA GLY A 26 -24.51 -29.18 -8.76
C GLY A 26 -24.06 -27.80 -8.31
N LEU A 27 -23.19 -27.73 -7.31
CA LEU A 27 -22.55 -26.49 -6.83
C LEU A 27 -21.65 -25.85 -7.89
N ILE A 28 -20.86 -26.66 -8.60
CA ILE A 28 -19.98 -26.19 -9.68
C ILE A 28 -20.83 -25.68 -10.86
N VAL A 29 -21.91 -26.37 -11.22
CA VAL A 29 -22.83 -25.95 -12.28
C VAL A 29 -23.61 -24.70 -11.88
N ALA A 30 -24.07 -24.61 -10.63
CA ALA A 30 -24.74 -23.42 -10.11
C ALA A 30 -23.80 -22.22 -10.06
N ARG A 31 -22.56 -22.44 -9.64
CA ARG A 31 -21.49 -21.44 -9.64
C ARG A 31 -21.12 -21.01 -11.08
N ARG A 32 -21.04 -21.96 -12.03
CA ARG A 32 -20.83 -21.68 -13.46
C ARG A 32 -22.04 -20.96 -14.09
N ARG A 33 -23.29 -21.30 -13.71
CA ARG A 33 -24.49 -20.57 -14.17
C ARG A 33 -24.59 -19.16 -13.58
N LYS A 34 -24.23 -18.99 -12.31
CA LYS A 34 -24.14 -17.66 -11.67
C LYS A 34 -23.07 -16.80 -12.33
N LEU A 35 -21.91 -17.39 -12.64
CA LEU A 35 -20.80 -16.77 -13.37
C LEU A 35 -21.17 -16.49 -14.84
N ARG A 36 -21.94 -17.39 -15.53
CA ARG A 36 -22.44 -17.15 -16.90
C ARG A 36 -23.49 -16.04 -16.94
N ARG A 37 -24.40 -15.95 -15.97
CA ARG A 37 -25.35 -14.81 -15.88
C ARG A 37 -24.64 -13.49 -15.62
N PHE A 38 -23.61 -13.50 -14.81
CA PHE A 38 -22.70 -12.38 -14.65
C PHE A 38 -22.03 -12.00 -15.97
N HIS A 39 -21.60 -12.98 -16.76
CA HIS A 39 -21.01 -12.83 -18.08
C HIS A 39 -21.93 -12.19 -19.11
N LEU A 40 -23.18 -12.63 -19.20
CA LEU A 40 -24.12 -12.15 -20.20
C LEU A 40 -24.56 -10.70 -19.96
N HIS A 41 -24.57 -10.24 -18.71
CA HIS A 41 -24.90 -8.85 -18.38
C HIS A 41 -23.79 -7.84 -18.72
N ILE A 42 -22.56 -8.30 -18.86
CA ILE A 42 -21.38 -7.43 -19.09
C ILE A 42 -20.92 -7.44 -20.57
N LEU A 43 -21.41 -8.38 -21.37
CA LEU A 43 -20.96 -8.57 -22.76
C LEU A 43 -21.46 -7.51 -23.76
N ASN A 44 -22.36 -6.61 -23.38
CA ASN A 44 -22.98 -5.67 -24.34
C ASN A 44 -22.49 -4.23 -24.29
N ASP A 45 -21.58 -3.86 -23.39
CA ASP A 45 -20.99 -2.52 -23.38
C ASP A 45 -19.50 -2.55 -23.74
N LYS A 46 -19.05 -1.56 -24.49
CA LYS A 46 -17.62 -1.20 -24.61
C LYS A 46 -17.13 -0.85 -23.20
N LEU A 47 -16.77 -1.87 -22.43
CA LEU A 47 -16.50 -1.81 -21.00
C LEU A 47 -15.39 -0.82 -20.69
N ALA A 48 -15.72 0.13 -19.88
CA ALA A 48 -14.73 0.96 -19.22
C ALA A 48 -13.68 0.06 -18.55
N ASP A 49 -12.39 0.32 -18.80
CA ASP A 49 -11.28 -0.41 -18.20
C ASP A 49 -11.33 -0.26 -16.68
N CYS A 50 -11.77 -1.33 -15.98
CA CYS A 50 -11.83 -1.34 -14.51
C CYS A 50 -10.46 -1.23 -13.86
N GLY A 51 -9.37 -1.42 -14.60
CA GLY A 51 -8.00 -1.25 -14.10
C GLY A 51 -7.70 0.16 -13.57
N ARG A 52 -8.48 1.16 -13.96
CA ARG A 52 -8.38 2.53 -13.46
C ARG A 52 -8.65 2.68 -11.95
N PHE A 53 -9.34 1.72 -11.34
CA PHE A 53 -9.69 1.74 -9.92
C PHE A 53 -8.63 1.09 -9.03
N PHE A 54 -7.56 0.55 -9.63
CA PHE A 54 -6.51 -0.17 -8.94
C PHE A 54 -5.15 0.42 -9.27
N ALA A 55 -4.27 0.40 -8.28
CA ALA A 55 -2.84 0.61 -8.49
C ALA A 55 -2.04 -0.29 -7.55
N LEU A 56 -0.86 -0.70 -7.99
CA LEU A 56 0.01 -1.63 -7.29
C LEU A 56 1.37 -0.99 -7.02
N ASP A 57 1.90 -1.23 -5.83
CA ASP A 57 3.33 -1.10 -5.54
C ASP A 57 3.86 -2.50 -5.22
N ILE A 58 4.71 -3.04 -6.08
CA ILE A 58 5.20 -4.40 -5.97
C ILE A 58 6.65 -4.39 -5.48
N GLY A 59 6.80 -4.45 -4.17
CA GLY A 59 8.10 -4.58 -3.51
C GLY A 59 8.67 -6.00 -3.57
N GLY A 60 9.90 -6.17 -3.08
CA GLY A 60 10.57 -7.48 -3.05
C GLY A 60 9.89 -8.51 -2.13
N THR A 61 9.33 -8.06 -1.01
CA THR A 61 8.71 -8.93 0.01
C THR A 61 7.19 -8.78 0.03
N LEU A 62 6.69 -7.56 -0.11
CA LEU A 62 5.28 -7.22 0.03
C LEU A 62 4.80 -6.46 -1.20
N ALA A 63 3.64 -6.84 -1.72
CA ALA A 63 2.87 -6.10 -2.70
C ALA A 63 1.75 -5.32 -1.99
N LYS A 64 1.53 -4.11 -2.41
CA LYS A 64 0.54 -3.18 -1.86
C LYS A 64 -0.38 -2.72 -2.97
N MET A 65 -1.66 -2.64 -2.66
CA MET A 65 -2.70 -2.25 -3.60
C MET A 65 -3.54 -1.14 -3.01
N VAL A 66 -3.77 -0.11 -3.80
CA VAL A 66 -4.80 0.88 -3.54
C VAL A 66 -5.99 0.56 -4.44
N TYR A 67 -7.18 0.53 -3.84
CA TYR A 67 -8.44 0.33 -4.53
C TYR A 67 -9.37 1.52 -4.26
N PHE A 68 -9.96 2.09 -5.30
CA PHE A 68 -10.87 3.21 -5.22
C PHE A 68 -12.32 2.74 -5.43
N GLN A 69 -13.18 3.04 -4.46
CA GLN A 69 -14.62 2.80 -4.51
C GLN A 69 -15.37 4.13 -4.62
N SER A 70 -16.06 4.36 -5.73
CA SER A 70 -16.86 5.57 -5.93
C SER A 70 -18.10 5.57 -5.03
N VAL A 71 -18.57 6.76 -4.60
CA VAL A 71 -19.80 6.90 -3.80
C VAL A 71 -21.02 6.39 -4.57
N ASP A 72 -21.10 6.64 -5.87
CA ASP A 72 -22.18 6.13 -6.72
C ASP A 72 -22.16 4.60 -6.81
N GLY A 73 -20.97 4.01 -6.90
CA GLY A 73 -20.78 2.56 -6.84
C GLY A 73 -21.22 1.97 -5.50
N ALA A 74 -20.90 2.60 -4.39
CA ALA A 74 -21.33 2.16 -3.05
C ALA A 74 -22.86 2.24 -2.87
N ALA A 75 -23.48 3.32 -3.34
CA ALA A 75 -24.94 3.48 -3.29
C ALA A 75 -25.66 2.45 -4.20
N ALA A 76 -25.09 2.15 -5.38
CA ALA A 76 -25.59 1.11 -6.27
C ALA A 76 -25.45 -0.29 -5.65
N ALA A 77 -24.34 -0.55 -4.93
CA ALA A 77 -24.13 -1.78 -4.17
C ALA A 77 -25.17 -1.99 -3.08
N GLN A 78 -25.41 -0.97 -2.25
CA GLN A 78 -26.43 -1.02 -1.21
C GLN A 78 -27.84 -1.21 -1.79
N ARG A 79 -28.19 -0.52 -2.88
CA ARG A 79 -29.48 -0.70 -3.57
C ARG A 79 -29.64 -2.11 -4.12
N GLN A 80 -28.58 -2.72 -4.67
CA GLN A 80 -28.61 -4.11 -5.13
C GLN A 80 -28.74 -5.09 -3.96
N GLN A 81 -28.05 -4.87 -2.86
CA GLN A 81 -28.16 -5.71 -1.66
C GLN A 81 -29.57 -5.64 -1.06
N MET A 82 -30.18 -4.45 -0.98
CA MET A 82 -31.57 -4.28 -0.58
C MET A 82 -32.55 -4.90 -1.58
N LYS A 83 -32.30 -4.79 -2.90
CA LYS A 83 -33.10 -5.47 -3.93
C LYS A 83 -32.97 -6.99 -3.85
N ARG A 84 -31.78 -7.53 -3.51
CA ARG A 84 -31.58 -8.98 -3.29
C ARG A 84 -32.29 -9.47 -2.04
N GLN A 85 -32.38 -8.68 -0.99
CA GLN A 85 -33.17 -9.00 0.21
C GLN A 85 -34.66 -8.91 -0.04
N ARG A 86 -35.14 -7.97 -0.87
CA ARG A 86 -36.54 -7.86 -1.28
C ARG A 86 -36.95 -8.89 -2.34
N LYS A 87 -36.05 -9.33 -3.23
CA LYS A 87 -36.30 -10.33 -4.28
C LYS A 87 -36.22 -11.80 -3.83
N ARG A 88 -36.37 -12.08 -2.54
CA ARG A 88 -36.88 -13.41 -2.12
C ARG A 88 -38.40 -13.55 -2.37
N GLY A 89 -39.05 -12.54 -2.92
CA GLY A 89 -40.40 -12.55 -3.44
C GLY A 89 -40.48 -11.61 -4.65
N ASP A 90 -40.84 -12.22 -5.81
CA ASP A 90 -41.37 -11.67 -7.06
C ASP A 90 -40.60 -10.66 -7.94
N ASP A 91 -40.45 -11.13 -9.15
CA ASP A 91 -40.55 -10.67 -10.56
C ASP A 91 -39.83 -9.38 -11.07
N MET A 92 -39.44 -9.50 -12.37
CA MET A 92 -38.59 -8.58 -13.15
C MET A 92 -39.36 -7.46 -13.87
N THR A 93 -38.81 -6.28 -13.92
CA THR A 93 -38.92 -5.37 -15.06
C THR A 93 -37.65 -4.56 -15.26
N LEU A 94 -37.31 -4.35 -16.53
CA LEU A 94 -36.13 -3.69 -17.08
C LEU A 94 -36.19 -2.17 -16.92
N ASP A 95 -35.05 -1.53 -16.52
CA ASP A 95 -34.74 -0.19 -16.99
C ASP A 95 -33.27 0.21 -16.74
N ASN A 96 -32.68 0.79 -17.78
CA ASN A 96 -31.57 1.73 -17.92
C ASN A 96 -30.08 1.29 -17.88
N GLU A 97 -29.44 1.54 -19.03
CA GLU A 97 -28.05 1.14 -19.40
C GLU A 97 -26.92 1.82 -18.61
N ARG A 98 -27.09 3.00 -18.05
CA ARG A 98 -26.09 3.66 -17.18
C ARG A 98 -25.90 2.92 -15.86
N THR A 99 -26.91 2.29 -15.34
CA THR A 99 -26.90 1.50 -14.09
C THR A 99 -26.12 0.18 -14.23
N ARG A 100 -25.70 -0.22 -15.44
CA ARG A 100 -25.05 -1.53 -15.71
C ARG A 100 -23.55 -1.55 -15.41
N VAL A 101 -22.81 -0.49 -15.67
CA VAL A 101 -21.37 -0.41 -15.34
C VAL A 101 -21.17 -0.28 -13.83
N GLU A 102 -22.04 0.50 -13.18
CA GLU A 102 -22.09 0.64 -11.71
C GLU A 102 -22.50 -0.66 -11.00
N GLY A 103 -23.21 -1.56 -11.68
CA GLY A 103 -23.60 -2.87 -11.14
C GLY A 103 -22.47 -3.91 -11.05
N SER A 104 -21.31 -3.70 -11.70
CA SER A 104 -20.17 -4.61 -11.65
C SER A 104 -19.15 -4.26 -10.55
N LEU A 105 -19.06 -2.99 -10.14
CA LEU A 105 -18.19 -2.53 -9.05
C LEU A 105 -18.51 -3.19 -7.70
N PRO A 106 -19.79 -3.38 -7.29
CA PRO A 106 -20.12 -4.10 -6.07
C PRO A 106 -19.67 -5.56 -6.03
N LEU A 107 -19.55 -6.18 -7.19
CA LEU A 107 -19.06 -7.56 -7.30
C LEU A 107 -17.55 -7.66 -7.16
N ILE A 108 -16.82 -6.63 -7.62
CA ILE A 108 -15.37 -6.52 -7.39
C ILE A 108 -15.11 -6.30 -5.91
N ASP A 109 -15.87 -5.43 -5.27
CA ASP A 109 -15.77 -5.15 -3.84
C ASP A 109 -16.06 -6.39 -2.99
N ASP A 110 -17.18 -7.10 -3.26
CA ASP A 110 -17.53 -8.37 -2.60
C ASP A 110 -16.42 -9.43 -2.78
N CYS A 111 -15.78 -9.48 -3.95
CA CYS A 111 -14.71 -10.42 -4.24
C CYS A 111 -13.39 -10.02 -3.55
N LEU A 112 -13.05 -8.74 -3.53
CA LEU A 112 -11.89 -8.24 -2.78
C LEU A 112 -12.07 -8.47 -1.28
N MET A 113 -13.29 -8.26 -0.76
CA MET A 113 -13.63 -8.59 0.62
C MET A 113 -13.52 -10.10 0.91
N SER A 114 -13.85 -10.95 -0.07
CA SER A 114 -13.65 -12.39 0.05
C SER A 114 -12.17 -12.78 0.04
N LEU A 115 -11.35 -12.07 -0.75
CA LEU A 115 -9.91 -12.25 -0.78
C LEU A 115 -9.25 -11.86 0.55
N CYS A 116 -9.70 -10.76 1.16
CA CYS A 116 -9.19 -10.27 2.45
C CYS A 116 -9.56 -11.18 3.66
N LYS A 117 -10.36 -12.21 3.45
CA LYS A 117 -10.64 -13.26 4.46
C LYS A 117 -9.58 -14.38 4.47
N THR A 118 -8.62 -14.36 3.54
CA THR A 118 -7.48 -15.26 3.58
C THR A 118 -6.42 -14.68 4.52
N ASP A 119 -5.78 -15.52 5.32
CA ASP A 119 -4.79 -15.10 6.34
C ASP A 119 -3.62 -14.29 5.77
N ASP A 120 -3.39 -14.38 4.47
CA ASP A 120 -2.26 -13.76 3.77
C ASP A 120 -2.56 -12.38 3.18
N VAL A 121 -3.83 -11.98 3.08
CA VAL A 121 -4.24 -10.70 2.48
C VAL A 121 -4.80 -9.81 3.57
N GLN A 122 -4.10 -8.73 3.85
CA GLN A 122 -4.47 -7.79 4.89
C GLN A 122 -5.08 -6.53 4.29
N ARG A 123 -6.31 -6.23 4.67
CA ARG A 123 -6.92 -4.91 4.50
C ARG A 123 -6.87 -4.18 5.84
N ASP A 124 -6.22 -3.05 5.87
CA ASP A 124 -6.25 -2.21 7.06
C ASP A 124 -7.43 -1.22 6.96
N GLU A 125 -8.50 -1.54 7.67
CA GLU A 125 -9.72 -0.69 7.68
C GLU A 125 -9.48 0.67 8.33
N ARG A 126 -8.47 0.79 9.21
CA ARG A 126 -8.09 2.05 9.85
C ARG A 126 -7.46 3.03 8.88
N LEU A 127 -6.89 2.54 7.78
CA LEU A 127 -6.30 3.35 6.72
C LEU A 127 -7.33 3.77 5.66
N GLN A 128 -8.55 3.26 5.72
CA GLN A 128 -9.59 3.63 4.77
C GLN A 128 -9.83 5.14 4.79
N MET A 129 -9.77 5.78 3.62
CA MET A 129 -9.85 7.23 3.50
C MET A 129 -10.99 7.64 2.57
N LEU A 130 -11.99 8.36 3.11
CA LEU A 130 -12.99 9.04 2.32
C LEU A 130 -12.37 10.31 1.72
N VAL A 131 -12.43 10.44 0.39
CA VAL A 131 -11.88 11.58 -0.35
C VAL A 131 -12.99 12.20 -1.19
N PRO A 132 -13.70 13.21 -0.66
CA PRO A 132 -14.80 13.86 -1.36
C PRO A 132 -14.38 14.44 -2.73
N GLU A 133 -13.15 14.93 -2.85
CA GLU A 133 -12.61 15.50 -4.08
C GLU A 133 -12.47 14.47 -5.21
N LEU A 134 -12.29 13.21 -4.86
CA LEU A 134 -12.29 12.09 -5.81
C LEU A 134 -13.69 11.47 -5.97
N GLY A 135 -14.65 11.84 -5.13
CA GLY A 135 -16.00 11.30 -5.13
C GLY A 135 -16.08 9.85 -4.63
N GLY A 136 -15.22 9.45 -3.68
CA GLY A 136 -15.24 8.07 -3.19
C GLY A 136 -14.28 7.77 -2.06
N THR A 137 -14.06 6.50 -1.82
CA THR A 137 -13.24 5.97 -0.73
C THR A 137 -12.05 5.19 -1.27
N LEU A 138 -10.88 5.44 -0.73
CA LEU A 138 -9.66 4.69 -0.98
C LEU A 138 -9.52 3.59 0.08
N HIS A 139 -9.19 2.39 -0.37
CA HIS A 139 -8.92 1.22 0.44
C HIS A 139 -7.50 0.74 0.22
N PHE A 140 -6.88 0.24 1.28
CA PHE A 140 -5.48 -0.14 1.32
C PHE A 140 -5.35 -1.62 1.65
N ILE A 141 -4.73 -2.39 0.75
CA ILE A 141 -4.60 -3.84 0.83
C ILE A 141 -3.14 -4.21 0.64
N SER A 142 -2.66 -5.17 1.40
CA SER A 142 -1.31 -5.72 1.22
C SER A 142 -1.30 -7.24 1.25
N PHE A 143 -0.35 -7.84 0.52
CA PHE A 143 -0.15 -9.28 0.48
C PHE A 143 1.31 -9.63 0.16
N PRO A 144 1.82 -10.79 0.60
CA PRO A 144 3.18 -11.23 0.32
C PRO A 144 3.44 -11.32 -1.19
N THR A 145 4.54 -10.72 -1.67
CA THR A 145 4.93 -10.77 -3.10
C THR A 145 5.17 -12.21 -3.58
N ALA A 146 5.58 -13.12 -2.69
CA ALA A 146 5.73 -14.54 -2.99
C ALA A 146 4.41 -15.17 -3.47
N LYS A 147 3.26 -14.63 -3.06
CA LYS A 147 1.92 -15.10 -3.43
C LYS A 147 1.35 -14.49 -4.73
N MET A 148 2.19 -13.81 -5.51
CA MET A 148 1.76 -13.14 -6.75
C MET A 148 1.14 -14.12 -7.77
N HIS A 149 1.61 -15.37 -7.81
CA HIS A 149 1.03 -16.41 -8.68
C HIS A 149 -0.41 -16.77 -8.25
N GLU A 150 -0.64 -16.93 -6.95
CA GLU A 150 -1.98 -17.20 -6.39
C GLU A 150 -2.92 -16.02 -6.64
N MET A 151 -2.41 -14.79 -6.51
CA MET A 151 -3.15 -13.57 -6.83
C MET A 151 -3.57 -13.53 -8.30
N THR A 152 -2.67 -13.88 -9.24
CA THR A 152 -3.04 -13.95 -10.67
C THR A 152 -4.05 -15.06 -10.95
N ASP A 153 -3.97 -16.19 -10.26
CA ASP A 153 -4.98 -17.25 -10.36
C ASP A 153 -6.34 -16.82 -9.81
N PHE A 154 -6.36 -16.07 -8.69
CA PHE A 154 -7.58 -15.46 -8.16
C PHE A 154 -8.23 -14.51 -9.19
N VAL A 155 -7.46 -13.58 -9.76
CA VAL A 155 -7.93 -12.66 -10.81
C VAL A 155 -8.50 -13.41 -12.01
N ARG A 156 -7.86 -14.51 -12.42
CA ARG A 156 -8.29 -15.36 -13.51
C ARG A 156 -9.57 -16.15 -13.19
N CYS A 157 -9.63 -16.79 -12.01
CA CYS A 157 -10.78 -17.58 -11.59
C CYS A 157 -12.06 -16.74 -11.41
N HIS A 158 -11.92 -15.46 -11.04
CA HIS A 158 -13.02 -14.52 -10.92
C HIS A 158 -13.28 -13.72 -12.21
N PHE A 159 -12.53 -14.01 -13.27
CA PHE A 159 -12.65 -13.40 -14.60
C PHE A 159 -12.42 -11.88 -14.64
N PHE A 160 -11.76 -11.29 -13.65
CA PHE A 160 -11.46 -9.85 -13.62
C PHE A 160 -10.58 -9.41 -14.79
N HIS A 161 -9.67 -10.27 -15.26
CA HIS A 161 -8.82 -10.03 -16.42
C HIS A 161 -9.60 -9.69 -17.72
N ARG A 162 -10.90 -9.95 -17.77
CA ARG A 162 -11.73 -9.58 -18.93
C ARG A 162 -12.12 -8.10 -18.92
N TYR A 163 -12.12 -7.48 -17.73
CA TYR A 163 -12.53 -6.10 -17.51
C TYR A 163 -11.36 -5.18 -17.18
N ILE A 164 -10.20 -5.74 -16.92
CA ILE A 164 -8.97 -5.03 -16.62
C ILE A 164 -8.02 -5.24 -17.77
N LYS A 165 -7.68 -4.18 -18.48
CA LYS A 165 -6.70 -4.22 -19.58
C LYS A 165 -5.33 -3.75 -19.12
N LYS A 166 -5.31 -2.76 -18.24
CA LYS A 166 -4.10 -2.10 -17.76
C LYS A 166 -4.20 -1.82 -16.28
N ILE A 167 -3.14 -2.07 -15.54
CA ILE A 167 -3.02 -1.70 -14.13
C ILE A 167 -1.79 -0.81 -13.99
N ALA A 168 -1.96 0.35 -13.35
CA ALA A 168 -0.85 1.20 -12.99
C ALA A 168 -0.05 0.57 -11.84
N CYS A 169 1.26 0.54 -11.95
CA CYS A 169 2.10 -0.09 -10.94
C CYS A 169 3.47 0.61 -10.81
N THR A 170 4.07 0.44 -9.62
CA THR A 170 5.43 0.88 -9.32
C THR A 170 6.19 -0.20 -8.55
N GLY A 171 7.43 0.08 -8.18
CA GLY A 171 8.31 -0.84 -7.46
C GLY A 171 9.04 -1.83 -8.36
N GLY A 172 10.15 -2.39 -7.87
CA GLY A 172 11.00 -3.31 -8.63
C GLY A 172 10.30 -4.60 -9.07
N GLY A 173 9.28 -5.05 -8.35
CA GLY A 173 8.46 -6.21 -8.71
C GLY A 173 7.58 -5.96 -9.93
N ALA A 174 7.24 -4.72 -10.25
CA ALA A 174 6.47 -4.38 -11.45
C ALA A 174 7.19 -4.86 -12.73
N PHE A 175 8.51 -4.73 -12.77
CA PHE A 175 9.31 -5.27 -13.87
C PHE A 175 9.31 -6.80 -13.88
N LYS A 176 9.54 -7.42 -12.72
CA LYS A 176 9.66 -8.87 -12.56
C LYS A 176 8.37 -9.60 -12.94
N PHE A 177 7.21 -9.07 -12.57
CA PHE A 177 5.93 -9.74 -12.74
C PHE A 177 5.15 -9.32 -14.00
N SER A 178 5.63 -8.33 -14.77
CA SER A 178 4.99 -7.93 -16.04
C SER A 178 4.72 -9.10 -16.98
N PRO A 179 5.69 -10.00 -17.26
CA PRO A 179 5.45 -11.16 -18.12
C PRO A 179 4.39 -12.14 -17.58
N LEU A 180 4.28 -12.25 -16.25
CA LEU A 180 3.28 -13.10 -15.59
C LEU A 180 1.86 -12.56 -15.82
N PHE A 181 1.65 -11.25 -15.63
CA PHE A 181 0.36 -10.61 -15.83
C PHE A 181 -0.07 -10.64 -17.29
N GLU A 182 0.85 -10.38 -18.20
CA GLU A 182 0.58 -10.40 -19.63
C GLU A 182 0.24 -11.82 -20.13
N SER A 183 1.06 -12.83 -19.80
CA SER A 183 0.87 -14.21 -20.29
C SER A 183 -0.33 -14.90 -19.67
N ARG A 184 -0.62 -14.70 -18.37
CA ARG A 184 -1.71 -15.38 -17.67
C ARG A 184 -3.05 -14.68 -17.76
N LEU A 185 -3.04 -13.35 -17.80
CA LEU A 185 -4.23 -12.52 -17.67
C LEU A 185 -4.50 -11.62 -18.88
N GLY A 186 -3.51 -11.39 -19.75
CA GLY A 186 -3.59 -10.41 -20.83
C GLY A 186 -3.69 -8.96 -20.28
N ILE A 187 -3.14 -8.72 -19.08
CA ILE A 187 -3.14 -7.41 -18.42
C ILE A 187 -1.75 -6.78 -18.57
N GLU A 188 -1.70 -5.56 -19.10
CA GLU A 188 -0.50 -4.74 -19.17
C GLU A 188 -0.26 -4.04 -17.83
N LEU A 189 0.93 -4.20 -17.24
CA LEU A 189 1.38 -3.42 -16.10
C LEU A 189 2.01 -2.11 -16.59
N GLN A 190 1.31 -0.98 -16.39
CA GLN A 190 1.82 0.36 -16.71
C GLN A 190 2.67 0.87 -15.57
N ARG A 191 3.97 0.97 -15.80
CA ARG A 191 4.94 1.35 -14.76
C ARG A 191 5.00 2.86 -14.59
N ALA A 192 4.93 3.29 -13.34
CA ALA A 192 5.21 4.65 -12.89
C ALA A 192 6.62 4.70 -12.25
N ASP A 193 7.24 5.88 -12.26
CA ASP A 193 8.46 6.10 -11.50
C ASP A 193 8.19 5.94 -10.00
N GLU A 194 9.09 5.25 -9.30
CA GLU A 194 8.92 4.89 -7.89
C GLU A 194 8.98 6.13 -6.99
N MET A 195 9.90 7.05 -7.27
CA MET A 195 10.07 8.24 -6.44
C MET A 195 8.96 9.27 -6.71
N ASP A 196 8.57 9.45 -7.95
CA ASP A 196 7.43 10.31 -8.31
C ASP A 196 6.14 9.82 -7.65
N ALA A 197 5.88 8.52 -7.71
CA ALA A 197 4.72 7.91 -7.08
C ALA A 197 4.76 8.07 -5.54
N LEU A 198 5.92 7.79 -4.92
CA LEU A 198 6.12 7.97 -3.49
C LEU A 198 5.79 9.41 -3.05
N ILE A 199 6.37 10.41 -3.70
CA ILE A 199 6.19 11.83 -3.35
C ILE A 199 4.74 12.28 -3.55
N GLN A 200 4.10 11.90 -4.65
CA GLN A 200 2.70 12.26 -4.91
C GLN A 200 1.74 11.62 -3.92
N GLY A 201 1.94 10.34 -3.60
CA GLY A 201 1.12 9.65 -2.60
C GLY A 201 1.28 10.25 -1.21
N LEU A 202 2.51 10.55 -0.81
CA LEU A 202 2.82 11.18 0.46
C LEU A 202 2.21 12.60 0.57
N ASN A 203 2.39 13.43 -0.45
CA ASN A 203 1.79 14.77 -0.49
C ASN A 203 0.26 14.72 -0.44
N PHE A 204 -0.34 13.69 -1.04
CA PHE A 204 -1.78 13.47 -1.00
C PHE A 204 -2.28 13.18 0.43
N VAL A 205 -1.66 12.25 1.14
CA VAL A 205 -2.10 11.94 2.52
C VAL A 205 -1.85 13.10 3.47
N LEU A 206 -0.74 13.82 3.33
CA LEU A 206 -0.49 15.05 4.09
C LEU A 206 -1.56 16.12 3.88
N ARG A 207 -2.17 16.14 2.69
CA ARG A 207 -3.22 17.11 2.34
C ARG A 207 -4.61 16.66 2.76
N TYR A 208 -4.94 15.37 2.63
CA TYR A 208 -6.32 14.91 2.72
C TYR A 208 -6.59 14.00 3.93
N ALA A 209 -5.60 13.24 4.41
CA ALA A 209 -5.80 12.39 5.57
C ALA A 209 -5.81 13.23 6.88
N PRO A 210 -6.83 13.09 7.73
CA PRO A 210 -6.78 13.63 9.09
C PRO A 210 -5.83 12.76 9.92
N ASP A 211 -5.18 13.38 10.91
CA ASP A 211 -4.36 12.69 11.92
C ASP A 211 -3.28 11.75 11.34
N GLU A 212 -2.78 12.09 10.14
CA GLU A 212 -1.85 11.24 9.38
C GLU A 212 -0.49 11.12 10.04
N CYS A 213 0.04 12.24 10.54
CA CYS A 213 1.38 12.30 11.06
C CYS A 213 1.42 12.08 12.57
N TYR A 214 2.43 11.35 13.02
CA TYR A 214 2.71 11.19 14.43
C TYR A 214 4.21 11.24 14.74
N THR A 215 4.53 11.46 16.01
CA THR A 215 5.89 11.39 16.56
C THR A 215 5.89 10.69 17.90
N PHE A 216 7.08 10.43 18.42
CA PHE A 216 7.28 10.02 19.81
C PHE A 216 8.02 11.12 20.55
N VAL A 217 7.47 11.56 21.68
CA VAL A 217 8.05 12.63 22.52
C VAL A 217 8.64 12.05 23.78
N ASN A 218 9.66 12.75 24.33
CA ASN A 218 10.35 12.33 25.57
C ASN A 218 10.89 10.90 25.52
N VAL A 219 11.38 10.49 24.35
CA VAL A 219 12.00 9.17 24.18
C VAL A 219 13.28 9.13 25.00
N VAL A 220 13.36 8.19 25.93
CA VAL A 220 14.58 7.91 26.71
C VAL A 220 15.33 6.79 25.99
N PRO A 221 16.67 6.76 26.05
CA PRO A 221 17.43 5.63 25.56
C PRO A 221 16.93 4.36 26.23
N ASP A 222 16.43 3.45 25.42
CA ASP A 222 15.88 2.20 25.92
C ASP A 222 16.79 1.06 25.48
N THR A 223 17.77 0.76 26.32
CA THR A 223 18.72 -0.33 26.05
C THR A 223 18.14 -1.69 26.35
N CYS A 224 17.17 -1.80 27.28
CA CYS A 224 16.69 -3.06 27.80
C CYS A 224 15.16 -3.25 27.75
N GLY A 225 14.37 -2.27 27.34
CA GLY A 225 12.91 -2.35 27.40
C GLY A 225 12.18 -1.37 26.50
N LEU A 226 10.90 -1.45 26.47
CA LEU A 226 10.00 -0.55 25.74
C LEU A 226 9.84 0.73 26.59
N GLY A 227 10.71 1.71 26.39
CA GLY A 227 10.48 3.03 26.94
C GLY A 227 9.06 3.49 26.60
N SER A 228 8.33 3.97 27.60
CA SER A 228 6.91 4.32 27.48
C SER A 228 6.67 5.66 26.79
N ALA A 229 7.51 6.03 25.82
CA ALA A 229 7.29 7.26 25.05
C ALA A 229 5.94 7.21 24.32
N PRO A 230 5.01 8.13 24.66
CA PRO A 230 3.69 8.12 24.05
C PRO A 230 3.76 8.54 22.58
N LYS A 231 2.99 7.83 21.77
CA LYS A 231 2.70 8.23 20.40
C LYS A 231 1.85 9.50 20.42
N THR A 232 2.32 10.56 19.81
CA THR A 232 1.65 11.86 19.77
C THR A 232 1.26 12.17 18.34
N ILE A 233 -0.01 12.34 18.08
CA ILE A 233 -0.53 12.77 16.78
C ILE A 233 -0.16 14.23 16.56
N LEU A 234 0.34 14.53 15.39
CA LEU A 234 0.71 15.88 15.00
C LEU A 234 -0.44 16.57 14.26
N PRO A 235 -0.62 17.87 14.46
CA PRO A 235 -1.60 18.61 13.69
C PRO A 235 -1.22 18.57 12.20
N LYS A 236 -2.24 18.59 11.35
CA LYS A 236 -2.05 18.67 9.90
C LYS A 236 -1.24 19.91 9.53
N PRO A 237 -0.15 19.78 8.75
CA PRO A 237 0.66 20.92 8.38
C PRO A 237 -0.14 21.90 7.52
N ASN A 238 0.08 23.20 7.74
CA ASN A 238 -0.46 24.24 6.89
C ASN A 238 0.14 24.14 5.49
N LYS A 239 -0.67 24.33 4.44
CA LYS A 239 -0.24 24.23 3.04
C LYS A 239 0.97 25.13 2.73
N HIS A 240 1.08 26.29 3.37
CA HIS A 240 2.16 27.26 3.15
C HIS A 240 3.44 26.93 3.94
N GLU A 241 3.35 26.07 4.97
CA GLU A 241 4.45 25.70 5.86
C GLU A 241 4.97 24.28 5.58
N LEU A 242 4.33 23.57 4.64
CA LEU A 242 4.67 22.18 4.35
C LEU A 242 6.07 22.06 3.73
N TYR A 243 6.45 22.97 2.85
CA TYR A 243 7.71 22.89 2.11
C TYR A 243 8.71 23.96 2.56
N PRO A 244 10.04 23.67 2.49
CA PRO A 244 10.64 22.38 2.16
C PRO A 244 10.65 21.41 3.34
N PHE A 245 10.61 20.11 3.05
CA PHE A 245 10.86 19.07 4.05
C PHE A 245 11.88 18.04 3.57
N LEU A 246 12.46 17.30 4.51
CA LEU A 246 13.32 16.15 4.25
C LEU A 246 12.50 14.87 4.37
N LEU A 247 12.54 14.03 3.34
CA LEU A 247 11.98 12.67 3.36
C LEU A 247 13.10 11.65 3.40
N VAL A 248 13.10 10.80 4.42
CA VAL A 248 14.01 9.67 4.58
C VAL A 248 13.25 8.38 4.30
N ASN A 249 13.38 7.86 3.09
CA ASN A 249 12.71 6.62 2.68
C ASN A 249 13.59 5.40 2.95
N ILE A 250 13.20 4.56 3.92
CA ILE A 250 13.95 3.40 4.40
C ILE A 250 13.34 2.12 3.82
N GLY A 251 13.85 1.69 2.68
CA GLY A 251 13.58 0.40 2.05
C GLY A 251 14.68 -0.63 2.34
N SER A 252 15.08 -1.39 1.33
CA SER A 252 16.27 -2.26 1.40
C SER A 252 17.55 -1.44 1.60
N GLY A 253 17.68 -0.33 0.88
CA GLY A 253 18.60 0.79 1.15
C GLY A 253 17.82 2.02 1.58
N VAL A 254 18.47 3.18 1.61
CA VAL A 254 17.88 4.45 2.06
C VAL A 254 18.10 5.55 1.03
N SER A 255 17.02 6.24 0.68
CA SER A 255 17.09 7.49 -0.09
C SER A 255 16.66 8.66 0.77
N ILE A 256 17.40 9.76 0.71
CA ILE A 256 17.13 11.00 1.43
C ILE A 256 16.81 12.07 0.38
N LEU A 257 15.58 12.58 0.42
CA LEU A 257 15.04 13.52 -0.56
C LEU A 257 14.71 14.85 0.10
N LYS A 258 15.09 15.96 -0.53
CA LYS A 258 14.55 17.29 -0.24
C LYS A 258 13.33 17.49 -1.12
N VAL A 259 12.18 17.72 -0.51
CA VAL A 259 10.92 17.97 -1.23
C VAL A 259 10.59 19.45 -1.10
N THR A 260 10.43 20.12 -2.26
CA THR A 260 10.19 21.56 -2.33
C THR A 260 8.80 21.92 -2.88
N GLY A 261 8.06 20.91 -3.39
CA GLY A 261 6.73 21.08 -3.96
C GLY A 261 5.98 19.77 -4.12
N GLU A 262 4.79 19.82 -4.69
CA GLU A 262 3.90 18.65 -4.85
C GLU A 262 4.53 17.54 -5.71
N SER A 263 5.33 17.91 -6.70
CA SER A 263 6.05 17.01 -7.61
C SER A 263 7.52 17.45 -7.78
N GLU A 264 8.01 18.31 -6.89
CA GLU A 264 9.35 18.84 -6.93
C GLU A 264 10.17 18.27 -5.79
N TYR A 265 11.21 17.54 -6.12
CA TYR A 265 12.11 16.95 -5.15
C TYR A 265 13.52 16.72 -5.73
N GLU A 266 14.48 16.64 -4.86
CA GLU A 266 15.88 16.34 -5.19
C GLU A 266 16.40 15.25 -4.26
N ARG A 267 17.10 14.26 -4.80
CA ARG A 267 17.83 13.29 -3.99
C ARG A 267 19.12 13.90 -3.48
N VAL A 268 19.14 14.30 -2.21
CA VAL A 268 20.27 14.99 -1.59
C VAL A 268 21.29 14.05 -0.94
N SER A 269 20.87 12.82 -0.58
CA SER A 269 21.76 11.84 0.06
C SER A 269 21.14 10.42 -0.01
N GLY A 270 21.80 9.46 0.60
CA GLY A 270 21.36 8.09 0.78
C GLY A 270 22.45 7.22 1.42
N THR A 271 22.04 6.01 1.81
CA THR A 271 22.99 5.00 2.31
C THR A 271 22.51 3.60 1.95
N SER A 272 23.45 2.68 1.83
CA SER A 272 23.14 1.24 1.65
C SER A 272 22.72 0.54 2.96
N LEU A 273 22.86 1.23 4.11
CA LEU A 273 22.53 0.67 5.42
C LEU A 273 21.02 0.86 5.70
N GLY A 274 20.20 -0.03 5.17
CA GLY A 274 18.75 -0.02 5.35
C GLY A 274 18.20 -1.37 5.82
N GLY A 275 16.92 -1.62 5.55
CA GLY A 275 16.24 -2.85 5.94
C GLY A 275 16.84 -4.13 5.34
N GLY A 276 17.41 -4.04 4.13
CA GLY A 276 18.13 -5.16 3.52
C GLY A 276 19.40 -5.51 4.29
N THR A 277 20.13 -4.51 4.78
CA THR A 277 21.33 -4.71 5.62
C THR A 277 20.95 -5.31 6.96
N PHE A 278 19.89 -4.79 7.59
CA PHE A 278 19.38 -5.33 8.86
C PHE A 278 19.07 -6.83 8.74
N LEU A 279 18.22 -7.21 7.81
CA LEU A 279 17.85 -8.62 7.60
C LEU A 279 19.04 -9.48 7.18
N GLY A 280 19.90 -8.96 6.30
CA GLY A 280 21.09 -9.68 5.84
C GLY A 280 22.05 -10.03 6.99
N LEU A 281 22.30 -9.07 7.86
CA LEU A 281 23.15 -9.28 9.04
C LEU A 281 22.47 -10.17 10.11
N CYS A 282 21.15 -10.02 10.34
CA CYS A 282 20.42 -10.93 11.21
C CYS A 282 20.53 -12.38 10.72
N ARG A 283 20.39 -12.61 9.42
CA ARG A 283 20.56 -13.95 8.81
C ARG A 283 22.00 -14.50 8.91
N ALA A 284 22.97 -13.62 8.75
CA ALA A 284 24.38 -14.02 8.79
C ALA A 284 24.87 -14.32 10.21
N LEU A 285 24.39 -13.57 11.21
CA LEU A 285 24.86 -13.64 12.59
C LEU A 285 23.99 -14.53 13.50
N SER A 286 22.78 -14.88 13.04
CA SER A 286 21.82 -15.63 13.85
C SER A 286 21.01 -16.62 13.02
N LYS A 287 20.02 -17.30 13.66
CA LYS A 287 19.09 -18.21 12.98
C LYS A 287 17.82 -17.51 12.47
N LEU A 288 17.67 -16.20 12.65
CA LEU A 288 16.53 -15.42 12.21
C LEU A 288 16.53 -15.37 10.66
N ARG A 289 15.40 -15.67 10.03
CA ARG A 289 15.31 -15.85 8.57
C ARG A 289 14.39 -14.86 7.88
N THR A 290 13.38 -14.36 8.57
CA THR A 290 12.43 -13.40 8.04
C THR A 290 12.62 -12.02 8.69
N PHE A 291 12.07 -11.00 8.04
CA PHE A 291 12.11 -9.63 8.56
C PHE A 291 11.29 -9.53 9.85
N ASP A 292 10.12 -10.17 9.88
CA ASP A 292 9.20 -10.13 11.03
C ASP A 292 9.82 -10.86 12.23
N GLU A 293 10.40 -12.06 12.05
CA GLU A 293 11.16 -12.76 13.11
C GLU A 293 12.29 -11.89 13.69
N ALA A 294 13.02 -11.15 12.82
CA ALA A 294 14.11 -10.29 13.27
C ALA A 294 13.60 -9.06 14.03
N MET A 295 12.45 -8.51 13.63
CA MET A 295 11.80 -7.40 14.32
C MET A 295 11.27 -7.82 15.69
N ASP A 296 10.51 -8.93 15.76
CA ASP A 296 9.97 -9.47 17.01
C ASP A 296 11.10 -9.78 17.98
N ALA A 297 12.15 -10.46 17.51
CA ALA A 297 13.33 -10.73 18.33
C ALA A 297 13.99 -9.44 18.84
N SER A 298 14.06 -8.39 18.02
CA SER A 298 14.67 -7.13 18.42
C SER A 298 13.94 -6.45 19.59
N VAL A 299 12.64 -6.69 19.75
CA VAL A 299 11.84 -6.16 20.88
C VAL A 299 12.24 -6.81 22.20
N GLU A 300 12.61 -8.08 22.18
CA GLU A 300 12.97 -8.88 23.38
C GLU A 300 14.48 -8.84 23.70
N GLY A 301 15.28 -8.24 22.83
CA GLY A 301 16.72 -8.22 22.94
C GLY A 301 17.24 -7.19 23.96
N ASP A 302 18.49 -7.35 24.37
CA ASP A 302 19.28 -6.40 25.14
C ASP A 302 20.54 -6.06 24.36
N SER A 303 20.60 -4.84 23.79
CA SER A 303 21.76 -4.39 23.01
C SER A 303 23.02 -4.19 23.85
N THR A 304 22.87 -3.98 25.18
CA THR A 304 24.03 -3.76 26.07
C THR A 304 24.91 -5.00 26.22
N VAL A 305 24.41 -6.18 25.89
CA VAL A 305 25.19 -7.43 25.84
C VAL A 305 26.25 -7.37 24.72
N VAL A 306 25.95 -6.64 23.65
CA VAL A 306 26.74 -6.61 22.40
C VAL A 306 27.42 -5.27 22.19
N ASP A 307 26.72 -4.17 22.48
CA ASP A 307 27.18 -2.81 22.31
C ASP A 307 28.04 -2.35 23.49
N MET A 308 29.06 -1.59 23.20
CA MET A 308 29.89 -0.91 24.20
C MET A 308 29.30 0.46 24.49
N THR A 309 28.98 0.72 25.74
CA THR A 309 28.45 2.02 26.19
C THR A 309 29.52 2.94 26.70
N VAL A 310 29.18 4.22 26.84
CA VAL A 310 30.06 5.22 27.48
C VAL A 310 30.40 4.80 28.93
N GLY A 311 29.42 4.21 29.62
CA GLY A 311 29.62 3.70 30.99
C GLY A 311 30.61 2.52 31.07
N ASP A 312 30.67 1.68 30.04
CA ASP A 312 31.67 0.60 29.97
C ASP A 312 33.12 1.14 29.86
N ILE A 313 33.28 2.36 29.34
CA ILE A 313 34.59 2.99 29.11
C ILE A 313 34.98 3.94 30.26
N TYR A 314 34.02 4.78 30.70
CA TYR A 314 34.28 5.88 31.64
C TYR A 314 33.61 5.68 33.00
N GLY A 315 32.87 4.59 33.19
CA GLY A 315 32.16 4.30 34.45
C GLY A 315 30.77 4.98 34.55
N ALA A 316 30.15 4.87 35.73
CA ALA A 316 28.78 5.28 35.98
C ALA A 316 28.50 6.79 35.84
N ALA A 317 29.52 7.64 35.90
CA ALA A 317 29.39 9.09 35.67
C ALA A 317 29.22 9.45 34.21
N GLY A 318 29.54 8.54 33.28
CA GLY A 318 29.55 8.83 31.86
C GLY A 318 30.78 9.71 31.48
N TYR A 319 30.66 10.47 30.39
CA TYR A 319 31.73 11.38 29.95
C TYR A 319 31.27 12.84 30.04
N GLU A 320 31.43 13.43 31.23
CA GLU A 320 30.91 14.74 31.60
C GLU A 320 31.35 15.87 30.65
N ARG A 321 32.62 15.85 30.17
CA ARG A 321 33.12 16.87 29.26
C ARG A 321 32.28 17.04 27.98
N PHE A 322 31.72 15.97 27.48
CA PHE A 322 30.86 15.97 26.28
C PHE A 322 29.38 15.74 26.61
N GLN A 323 29.04 15.74 27.89
CA GLN A 323 27.66 15.51 28.37
C GLN A 323 27.06 14.18 27.86
N LEU A 324 27.93 13.16 27.71
CA LEU A 324 27.52 11.84 27.29
C LEU A 324 27.13 10.99 28.51
N LYS A 325 25.88 10.53 28.55
CA LYS A 325 25.38 9.67 29.62
C LYS A 325 26.02 8.28 29.55
N PRO A 326 26.10 7.55 30.69
CA PRO A 326 26.73 6.23 30.72
C PRO A 326 26.02 5.19 29.86
N ASP A 327 24.70 5.35 29.60
CA ASP A 327 23.89 4.48 28.75
C ASP A 327 24.01 4.78 27.24
N THR A 328 24.74 5.85 26.86
CA THR A 328 24.98 6.19 25.45
C THR A 328 25.87 5.13 24.80
N VAL A 329 25.46 4.63 23.62
CA VAL A 329 26.28 3.68 22.84
C VAL A 329 27.51 4.39 22.30
N ALA A 330 28.71 3.95 22.74
CA ALA A 330 29.99 4.43 22.25
C ALA A 330 30.47 3.65 21.01
N SER A 331 30.18 2.35 20.95
CA SER A 331 30.51 1.49 19.81
C SER A 331 29.48 0.38 19.64
N SER A 332 28.73 0.42 18.55
CA SER A 332 27.86 -0.70 18.17
C SER A 332 28.69 -1.96 17.94
N PHE A 333 28.24 -3.08 18.47
CA PHE A 333 29.00 -4.35 18.49
C PHE A 333 30.37 -4.27 19.17
N GLY A 334 30.65 -3.22 19.93
CA GLY A 334 31.98 -3.00 20.50
C GLY A 334 32.45 -4.11 21.47
N LYS A 335 31.50 -4.70 22.22
CA LYS A 335 31.82 -5.82 23.11
C LYS A 335 32.06 -7.12 22.34
N ALA A 336 31.42 -7.30 21.18
CA ALA A 336 31.59 -8.50 20.35
C ALA A 336 33.03 -8.65 19.80
N GLY A 337 33.77 -7.57 19.72
CA GLY A 337 35.23 -7.57 19.41
C GLY A 337 36.15 -7.96 20.56
N ALA A 338 35.62 -8.07 21.78
CA ALA A 338 36.42 -8.45 22.95
C ALA A 338 36.78 -9.94 22.93
N ARG A 339 37.94 -10.31 23.51
CA ARG A 339 38.38 -11.72 23.57
C ARG A 339 37.43 -12.63 24.35
N ARG A 340 36.63 -12.11 25.27
CA ARG A 340 35.59 -12.84 26.02
C ARG A 340 34.41 -11.88 26.24
N LEU A 341 33.25 -12.28 25.72
CA LEU A 341 31.99 -11.71 26.13
C LEU A 341 31.60 -12.27 27.52
N PRO A 342 31.02 -11.45 28.41
CA PRO A 342 30.53 -11.94 29.70
C PRO A 342 29.54 -13.08 29.56
N GLN A 343 28.71 -13.03 28.52
CA GLN A 343 27.78 -14.11 28.10
C GLN A 343 27.66 -14.15 26.58
N ALA A 344 27.29 -15.30 26.03
CA ALA A 344 27.00 -15.44 24.60
C ALA A 344 25.73 -14.65 24.26
N PRO A 345 25.74 -13.76 23.25
CA PRO A 345 24.57 -12.99 22.88
C PRO A 345 23.50 -13.91 22.28
N ARG A 346 22.26 -13.67 22.66
CA ARG A 346 21.10 -14.32 22.04
C ARG A 346 20.85 -13.72 20.65
N PRO A 347 20.15 -14.44 19.75
CA PRO A 347 19.69 -13.84 18.47
C PRO A 347 18.93 -12.52 18.64
N ALA A 348 18.15 -12.39 19.71
CA ALA A 348 17.42 -11.20 20.10
C ALA A 348 18.34 -9.99 20.38
N ASP A 349 19.41 -10.21 21.14
CA ASP A 349 20.37 -9.18 21.52
C ASP A 349 21.12 -8.65 20.28
N LEU A 350 21.51 -9.56 19.38
CA LEU A 350 22.11 -9.20 18.08
C LEU A 350 21.15 -8.42 17.20
N ALA A 351 19.89 -8.85 17.10
CA ALA A 351 18.88 -8.16 16.30
C ALA A 351 18.63 -6.74 16.83
N ARG A 352 18.53 -6.56 18.15
CA ARG A 352 18.35 -5.24 18.76
C ARG A 352 19.55 -4.32 18.53
N SER A 353 20.77 -4.81 18.70
CA SER A 353 22.00 -4.04 18.43
C SER A 353 22.06 -3.62 16.96
N LEU A 354 21.74 -4.52 16.02
CA LEU A 354 21.67 -4.21 14.58
C LEU A 354 20.63 -3.16 14.27
N LEU A 355 19.44 -3.27 14.86
CA LEU A 355 18.36 -2.29 14.70
C LEU A 355 18.82 -0.91 15.18
N PHE A 356 19.41 -0.83 16.36
CA PHE A 356 19.90 0.42 16.96
C PHE A 356 21.04 1.02 16.16
N MET A 357 22.01 0.21 15.74
CA MET A 357 23.10 0.66 14.89
C MET A 357 22.59 1.34 13.62
N ILE A 358 21.60 0.74 12.95
CA ILE A 358 21.04 1.29 11.72
C ILE A 358 20.22 2.55 12.02
N THR A 359 19.29 2.51 12.95
CA THR A 359 18.39 3.64 13.24
C THR A 359 19.13 4.87 13.78
N GLN A 360 20.14 4.69 14.65
CA GLN A 360 20.96 5.79 15.17
C GLN A 360 21.75 6.48 14.05
N ASN A 361 22.39 5.71 13.17
CA ASN A 361 23.12 6.26 12.04
C ASN A 361 22.18 6.94 11.03
N LEU A 362 20.99 6.38 10.78
CA LEU A 362 20.00 7.01 9.91
C LEU A 362 19.45 8.31 10.51
N GLY A 363 19.20 8.36 11.83
CA GLY A 363 18.81 9.59 12.51
C GLY A 363 19.88 10.67 12.41
N GLN A 364 21.16 10.32 12.62
CA GLN A 364 22.28 11.27 12.44
C GLN A 364 22.37 11.77 11.00
N LEU A 365 22.30 10.89 10.01
CA LEU A 365 22.33 11.27 8.59
C LEU A 365 21.13 12.16 8.23
N ALA A 366 19.95 11.86 8.73
CA ALA A 366 18.75 12.67 8.51
C ALA A 366 18.93 14.07 9.10
N PHE A 367 19.38 14.17 10.35
CA PHE A 367 19.67 15.45 11.00
C PHE A 367 20.70 16.29 10.22
N LEU A 368 21.84 15.70 9.83
CA LEU A 368 22.88 16.41 9.09
C LEU A 368 22.38 16.91 7.72
N ASN A 369 21.58 16.11 7.01
CA ASN A 369 20.99 16.53 5.75
C ASN A 369 19.91 17.59 5.96
N ALA A 370 19.06 17.50 6.99
CA ALA A 370 18.08 18.52 7.31
C ALA A 370 18.72 19.88 7.58
N ARG A 371 19.83 19.89 8.35
CA ARG A 371 20.65 21.10 8.56
C ARG A 371 21.23 21.64 7.26
N ARG A 372 21.76 20.76 6.38
CA ARG A 372 22.35 21.14 5.10
C ARG A 372 21.33 21.76 4.13
N VAL A 373 20.09 21.28 4.13
CA VAL A 373 19.04 21.77 3.24
C VAL A 373 18.11 22.79 3.90
N GLU A 374 18.46 23.24 5.11
CA GLU A 374 17.80 24.31 5.86
C GLU A 374 16.32 24.02 6.16
N THR A 375 16.00 22.77 6.54
CA THR A 375 14.64 22.41 6.98
C THR A 375 14.67 21.84 8.40
N LYS A 376 13.57 22.03 9.14
CA LYS A 376 13.33 21.40 10.44
C LYS A 376 12.35 20.22 10.36
N GLN A 377 11.67 20.04 9.22
CA GLN A 377 10.69 19.00 9.04
C GLN A 377 11.36 17.76 8.45
N ILE A 378 11.35 16.67 9.22
CA ILE A 378 11.96 15.40 8.84
C ILE A 378 10.89 14.32 8.89
N TYR A 379 10.50 13.82 7.72
CA TYR A 379 9.57 12.71 7.56
C TYR A 379 10.33 11.43 7.28
N PHE A 380 9.92 10.36 7.95
CA PHE A 380 10.46 9.03 7.74
C PHE A 380 9.40 8.13 7.11
N SER A 381 9.79 7.41 6.06
CA SER A 381 8.94 6.46 5.36
C SER A 381 9.71 5.22 4.93
N GLY A 382 9.00 4.23 4.41
CA GLY A 382 9.55 3.00 3.87
C GLY A 382 9.20 1.77 4.68
N ASN A 383 9.19 0.63 4.02
CA ASN A 383 8.70 -0.63 4.58
C ASN A 383 9.43 -1.10 5.87
N PHE A 384 10.63 -0.57 6.13
CA PHE A 384 11.38 -0.83 7.36
C PHE A 384 10.65 -0.34 8.62
N LEU A 385 9.83 0.70 8.50
CA LEU A 385 9.12 1.31 9.64
C LEU A 385 7.74 0.70 9.88
N ARG A 386 7.22 -0.05 8.92
CA ARG A 386 5.90 -0.64 9.01
C ARG A 386 5.80 -1.61 10.18
N HIS A 387 4.85 -1.36 11.09
CA HIS A 387 4.66 -2.13 12.34
C HIS A 387 5.91 -2.20 13.25
N ASN A 388 6.85 -1.26 13.08
CA ASN A 388 8.11 -1.23 13.79
C ASN A 388 8.20 0.02 14.70
N GLU A 389 7.40 0.05 15.76
CA GLU A 389 7.43 1.16 16.72
C GLU A 389 8.80 1.35 17.37
N LEU A 390 9.55 0.27 17.61
CA LEU A 390 10.86 0.35 18.21
C LEU A 390 11.82 1.16 17.32
N ALA A 391 11.85 0.91 16.01
CA ALA A 391 12.66 1.70 15.07
C ALA A 391 12.20 3.16 15.02
N CYS A 392 10.87 3.42 15.02
CA CYS A 392 10.35 4.78 15.03
C CYS A 392 10.76 5.54 16.30
N ARG A 393 10.68 4.92 17.47
CA ARG A 393 11.14 5.50 18.74
C ARG A 393 12.63 5.78 18.72
N GLN A 394 13.45 4.87 18.21
CA GLN A 394 14.89 5.06 18.10
C GLN A 394 15.28 6.19 17.13
N LEU A 395 14.57 6.32 16.01
CA LEU A 395 14.73 7.45 15.09
C LEU A 395 14.32 8.78 15.76
N ALA A 396 13.19 8.79 16.50
CA ALA A 396 12.74 9.97 17.23
C ALA A 396 13.77 10.37 18.30
N TYR A 397 14.30 9.40 19.05
CA TYR A 397 15.39 9.63 20.00
C TYR A 397 16.62 10.21 19.30
N ALA A 398 17.07 9.62 18.21
CA ALA A 398 18.27 10.07 17.49
C ALA A 398 18.12 11.50 16.96
N ILE A 399 16.96 11.86 16.37
CA ILE A 399 16.69 13.22 15.91
C ILE A 399 16.67 14.20 17.09
N GLY A 400 15.98 13.86 18.18
CA GLY A 400 15.95 14.70 19.40
C GLY A 400 17.34 14.91 19.99
N PHE A 401 18.14 13.86 20.07
CA PHE A 401 19.52 13.91 20.58
C PHE A 401 20.42 14.82 19.73
N TRP A 402 20.50 14.58 18.42
CA TRP A 402 21.40 15.33 17.53
C TRP A 402 20.95 16.79 17.33
N SER A 403 19.64 17.03 17.33
CA SER A 403 19.07 18.39 17.19
C SER A 403 18.98 19.15 18.51
N LYS A 404 19.31 18.53 19.65
CA LYS A 404 19.09 19.07 21.01
C LYS A 404 17.62 19.46 21.22
N GLY A 405 16.68 18.71 20.64
CA GLY A 405 15.25 18.94 20.72
C GLY A 405 14.68 19.97 19.75
N GLU A 406 15.50 20.55 18.85
CA GLU A 406 15.02 21.53 17.87
C GLU A 406 14.24 20.94 16.70
N MET A 407 14.39 19.65 16.44
CA MET A 407 13.73 18.91 15.35
C MET A 407 13.04 17.66 15.88
N GLN A 408 12.02 17.21 15.16
CA GLN A 408 11.26 16.01 15.48
C GLN A 408 11.24 15.06 14.28
N ALA A 409 11.36 13.75 14.55
CA ALA A 409 11.09 12.73 13.57
C ALA A 409 9.56 12.57 13.42
N GLN A 410 9.08 12.60 12.19
CA GLN A 410 7.64 12.46 11.88
C GLN A 410 7.40 11.19 11.09
N PHE A 411 6.36 10.46 11.45
CA PHE A 411 5.98 9.17 10.87
C PHE A 411 4.54 9.22 10.38
N PHE A 412 4.11 8.22 9.62
CA PHE A 412 2.82 8.18 8.95
C PHE A 412 2.00 6.96 9.35
N HIS A 413 0.68 7.10 9.32
CA HIS A 413 -0.23 5.97 9.46
C HIS A 413 -0.32 5.13 8.18
N HIS A 414 -0.37 5.79 6.99
CA HIS A 414 -0.39 5.12 5.68
C HIS A 414 1.00 4.66 5.20
N GLU A 415 1.91 4.42 6.16
CA GLU A 415 3.25 3.99 5.83
C GLU A 415 3.26 2.77 4.91
N GLY A 416 4.07 2.87 3.87
CA GLY A 416 4.26 1.81 2.88
C GLY A 416 3.26 1.81 1.72
N PHE A 417 2.18 2.63 1.73
CA PHE A 417 1.21 2.69 0.64
C PHE A 417 1.40 3.87 -0.32
N PHE A 418 2.33 4.77 -0.05
CA PHE A 418 2.51 5.98 -0.86
C PHE A 418 2.81 5.70 -2.32
N GLY A 419 3.63 4.69 -2.63
CA GLY A 419 3.93 4.27 -4.00
C GLY A 419 2.66 3.85 -4.76
N ALA A 420 1.86 2.97 -4.16
CA ALA A 420 0.60 2.53 -4.76
C ALA A 420 -0.41 3.68 -4.91
N LEU A 421 -0.51 4.55 -3.89
CA LEU A 421 -1.41 5.70 -3.90
C LEU A 421 -1.02 6.73 -4.97
N GLY A 422 0.26 7.11 -5.04
CA GLY A 422 0.73 8.06 -6.05
C GLY A 422 0.57 7.52 -7.47
N THR A 423 0.84 6.23 -7.68
CA THR A 423 0.60 5.56 -8.95
C THR A 423 -0.89 5.59 -9.34
N PHE A 424 -1.80 5.39 -8.37
CA PHE A 424 -3.24 5.55 -8.57
C PHE A 424 -3.59 6.98 -9.00
N LEU A 425 -3.07 7.99 -8.30
CA LEU A 425 -3.35 9.40 -8.58
C LEU A 425 -2.85 9.84 -9.96
N GLN A 426 -1.66 9.41 -10.37
CA GLN A 426 -1.13 9.68 -11.72
C GLN A 426 -2.06 9.15 -12.79
N ARG A 427 -2.55 7.92 -12.62
CA ARG A 427 -3.49 7.30 -13.54
C ARG A 427 -4.84 8.00 -13.54
N TYR A 428 -5.39 8.31 -12.37
CA TYR A 428 -6.67 8.99 -12.21
C TYR A 428 -6.66 10.35 -12.91
N HIS A 429 -5.63 11.17 -12.69
CA HIS A 429 -5.48 12.48 -13.35
C HIS A 429 -5.26 12.39 -14.85
N SER A 430 -4.55 11.40 -15.34
CA SER A 430 -4.35 11.22 -16.80
C SER A 430 -5.66 10.90 -17.50
N LEU A 431 -6.54 10.11 -16.88
CA LEU A 431 -7.83 9.74 -17.43
C LEU A 431 -8.84 10.90 -17.36
N SER A 432 -8.85 11.69 -16.29
CA SER A 432 -9.73 12.86 -16.19
C SER A 432 -9.39 13.91 -17.25
N LYS A 433 -8.10 14.17 -17.51
CA LYS A 433 -7.65 15.06 -18.59
C LYS A 433 -8.07 14.56 -19.97
N SER A 434 -7.94 13.27 -20.26
CA SER A 434 -8.36 12.70 -21.54
C SER A 434 -9.87 12.76 -21.75
N HIS A 435 -10.67 12.64 -20.69
CA HIS A 435 -12.13 12.81 -20.78
C HIS A 435 -12.54 14.25 -21.09
N VAL A 436 -11.90 15.24 -20.45
CA VAL A 436 -12.17 16.66 -20.74
C VAL A 436 -11.85 17.00 -22.20
N VAL A 437 -10.69 16.56 -22.70
CA VAL A 437 -10.31 16.76 -24.11
C VAL A 437 -11.29 16.08 -25.08
N HIS A 438 -11.77 14.88 -24.76
CA HIS A 438 -12.76 14.20 -25.61
C HIS A 438 -14.14 14.88 -25.60
N VAL A 439 -14.58 15.42 -24.46
CA VAL A 439 -15.86 16.15 -24.37
C VAL A 439 -15.77 17.47 -25.15
N GLU A 440 -14.67 18.22 -24.99
CA GLU A 440 -14.43 19.43 -25.74
C GLU A 440 -14.36 19.18 -27.27
N GLN A 441 -13.71 18.10 -27.71
CA GLN A 441 -13.63 17.71 -29.10
C GLN A 441 -15.00 17.28 -29.63
N GLN A 442 -15.81 16.56 -28.88
CA GLN A 442 -17.18 16.19 -29.24
C GLN A 442 -18.09 17.43 -29.37
N GLU A 443 -17.99 18.39 -28.44
CA GLU A 443 -18.75 19.61 -28.50
C GLU A 443 -18.38 20.46 -29.75
N VAL A 444 -17.08 20.50 -30.11
CA VAL A 444 -16.59 21.17 -31.32
C VAL A 444 -17.12 20.47 -32.58
N ASP A 445 -17.06 19.14 -32.63
CA ASP A 445 -17.55 18.35 -33.76
C ASP A 445 -19.08 18.44 -33.91
N ASP A 446 -19.82 18.49 -32.81
CA ASP A 446 -21.28 18.62 -32.84
C ASP A 446 -21.71 20.06 -33.24
N LYS A 447 -21.00 21.09 -32.80
CA LYS A 447 -21.19 22.47 -33.29
C LYS A 447 -20.92 22.58 -34.81
N ALA A 448 -19.82 22.00 -35.28
CA ALA A 448 -19.50 21.96 -36.70
C ALA A 448 -20.58 21.25 -37.53
N LYS A 449 -21.17 20.14 -37.04
CA LYS A 449 -22.28 19.43 -37.70
C LYS A 449 -23.56 20.25 -37.74
N VAL A 450 -23.84 21.03 -36.69
CA VAL A 450 -25.00 21.92 -36.61
C VAL A 450 -24.86 23.09 -37.63
N ASP A 451 -23.67 23.68 -37.74
CA ASP A 451 -23.39 24.77 -38.67
C ASP A 451 -23.47 24.30 -40.13
N VAL A 452 -22.94 23.11 -40.45
CA VAL A 452 -23.07 22.53 -41.80
C VAL A 452 -24.55 22.24 -42.15
N ARG A 453 -25.37 21.81 -41.19
CA ARG A 453 -26.82 21.63 -41.41
C ARG A 453 -27.55 22.95 -41.64
N ARG A 454 -27.18 24.02 -40.93
CA ARG A 454 -27.73 25.36 -41.11
C ARG A 454 -27.38 25.95 -42.49
N MET A 455 -26.12 25.78 -42.91
CA MET A 455 -25.68 26.22 -44.25
C MET A 455 -26.37 25.43 -45.37
N GLY A 456 -26.62 24.13 -45.18
CA GLY A 456 -27.33 23.27 -46.15
C GLY A 456 -28.84 23.54 -46.26
N GLN A 457 -29.46 24.13 -45.21
CA GLN A 457 -30.88 24.55 -45.27
C GLN A 457 -31.03 25.94 -45.90
N GLY A 458 -30.13 26.89 -45.65
CA GLY A 458 -30.16 28.23 -46.32
C GLY A 458 -30.01 28.12 -47.83
N ALA A 459 -29.23 27.16 -48.34
CA ALA A 459 -29.05 26.98 -49.80
C ALA A 459 -30.27 26.33 -50.51
N ARG A 460 -31.27 25.80 -49.79
CA ARG A 460 -32.51 25.25 -50.38
C ARG A 460 -33.66 26.25 -50.45
N ASP A 461 -33.62 27.30 -49.61
CA ASP A 461 -34.67 28.33 -49.62
C ASP A 461 -34.42 29.42 -50.67
N ASP A 462 -33.17 29.68 -51.07
CA ASP A 462 -32.85 30.64 -52.13
C ASP A 462 -33.10 30.10 -53.55
N GLY A 463 -33.31 28.80 -53.72
CA GLY A 463 -33.64 28.18 -55.04
C GLY A 463 -35.13 28.18 -55.43
N ALA A 464 -36.03 28.61 -54.55
CA ALA A 464 -37.47 28.52 -54.78
C ALA A 464 -38.13 29.85 -55.20
N SER A 465 -37.37 31.00 -55.32
CA SER A 465 -37.95 32.30 -55.61
C SER A 465 -37.64 32.84 -57.04
N VAL A 466 -37.12 32.03 -57.95
CA VAL A 466 -36.92 32.40 -59.35
C VAL A 466 -37.66 31.47 -60.29
N ARG A 467 -39.00 31.41 -60.18
CA ARG A 467 -39.94 31.02 -61.27
C ARG A 467 -41.33 31.54 -60.93
N ARG A 468 -41.60 32.81 -61.34
CA ARG A 468 -42.89 33.28 -61.84
C ARG A 468 -42.64 34.54 -62.63
#